data_63d47bc45176469ac00d2f5fc2ac67cb
#
_entry.id   63d47bc45176469ac00d2f5fc2ac67cb
#
_cell.length_a   1.000
_cell.length_b   1.000
_cell.length_c   1.000
_cell.angle_alpha   90.00
_cell.angle_beta   90.00
_cell.angle_gamma   90.00
#
_symmetry.space_group_name_H-M   'P 1'
#
loop_
_entity.id
_entity.type
_entity.pdbx_description
1 polymer ?
#
loop_
_entity_poly.entity_id
_entity_poly.type
_entity_poly.pdbx_seq_one_letter_code
_entity_poly.pdbx_strand_id
1 'polypeptide(L)'
;MNSTKQLQQVLFTDLSLEPRKKTKTGYSTDAQTLEKMRGDHPIIEELLEYREVEKLRSTYGQGLLNEVGSDERIRATFHQTVTATGRLSSVSPNLHNIPVRTEKGKVFREVFVAQKNHRLLVADYNQIELRCIAHLSSDQGLINAFNEGRDIHTATAAQVCLLYTSDAADDL
;
A
#
# COMPACT_ATOMS: atom_id res chain seq x y z
N MET A 1 15.21 -17.72 4.99
CA MET A 1 15.27 -16.38 5.62
C MET A 1 14.00 -15.93 6.33
N ASN A 2 13.07 -16.81 6.63
CA ASN A 2 11.79 -16.45 7.25
C ASN A 2 11.82 -16.39 8.79
N SER A 3 12.95 -16.75 9.43
CA SER A 3 13.11 -16.65 10.89
C SER A 3 13.66 -15.28 11.28
N THR A 4 12.85 -14.49 11.96
CA THR A 4 13.25 -13.17 12.48
C THR A 4 14.48 -13.27 13.41
N LYS A 5 14.55 -14.34 14.23
CA LYS A 5 15.69 -14.55 15.15
C LYS A 5 17.00 -14.83 14.40
N GLN A 6 16.96 -15.69 13.37
CA GLN A 6 18.14 -15.97 12.55
C GLN A 6 18.58 -14.72 11.78
N LEU A 7 17.65 -13.94 11.27
CA LEU A 7 17.97 -12.70 10.59
C LEU A 7 18.59 -11.66 11.53
N GLN A 8 18.10 -11.54 12.77
CA GLN A 8 18.73 -10.69 13.78
C GLN A 8 20.17 -11.12 14.08
N GLN A 9 20.40 -12.42 14.21
CA GLN A 9 21.76 -12.96 14.42
C GLN A 9 22.69 -12.55 13.27
N VAL A 10 22.28 -12.79 12.04
CA VAL A 10 23.08 -12.46 10.86
C VAL A 10 23.37 -10.96 10.79
N LEU A 11 22.34 -10.11 10.89
CA LEU A 11 22.50 -8.67 10.68
C LEU A 11 23.29 -8.01 11.82
N PHE A 12 22.94 -8.31 13.07
CA PHE A 12 23.42 -7.54 14.22
C PHE A 12 24.58 -8.20 14.97
N THR A 13 24.78 -9.52 14.81
CA THR A 13 25.91 -10.22 15.42
C THR A 13 26.97 -10.55 14.39
N ASP A 14 26.62 -11.26 13.32
CA ASP A 14 27.62 -11.77 12.37
C ASP A 14 28.18 -10.65 11.48
N LEU A 15 27.31 -9.74 11.00
CA LEU A 15 27.69 -8.58 10.19
C LEU A 15 27.93 -7.30 11.03
N SER A 16 27.68 -7.34 12.33
CA SER A 16 27.89 -6.21 13.25
C SER A 16 27.23 -4.91 12.82
N LEU A 17 26.08 -4.97 12.14
CA LEU A 17 25.34 -3.78 11.74
C LEU A 17 24.68 -3.13 12.95
N GLU A 18 24.63 -1.79 12.94
CA GLU A 18 24.02 -1.04 14.04
C GLU A 18 22.49 -1.12 14.00
N PRO A 19 21.82 -1.66 15.04
CA PRO A 19 20.37 -1.77 15.05
C PRO A 19 19.70 -0.40 15.24
N ARG A 20 18.71 -0.08 14.40
CA ARG A 20 18.01 1.21 14.44
C ARG A 20 16.82 1.23 15.41
N LYS A 21 16.27 0.07 15.80
CA LYS A 21 15.07 -0.03 16.65
C LYS A 21 15.09 -1.28 17.50
N LYS A 22 14.82 -1.13 18.81
CA LYS A 22 14.66 -2.24 19.75
C LYS A 22 13.17 -2.56 19.97
N THR A 23 12.85 -3.83 20.06
CA THR A 23 11.51 -4.34 20.39
C THR A 23 11.57 -5.16 21.68
N LYS A 24 10.42 -5.61 22.19
CA LYS A 24 10.35 -6.47 23.39
C LYS A 24 11.07 -7.81 23.20
N THR A 25 11.19 -8.30 21.98
CA THR A 25 11.75 -9.62 21.63
C THR A 25 13.12 -9.56 20.95
N GLY A 26 13.76 -8.39 20.90
CA GLY A 26 15.06 -8.19 20.25
C GLY A 26 15.08 -6.95 19.35
N TYR A 27 15.99 -6.90 18.41
CA TYR A 27 16.07 -5.79 17.46
C TYR A 27 15.08 -5.97 16.30
N SER A 28 14.46 -4.87 15.87
CA SER A 28 13.53 -4.91 14.74
C SER A 28 14.27 -5.18 13.44
N THR A 29 13.65 -6.03 12.63
CA THR A 29 14.03 -6.26 11.23
C THR A 29 12.84 -6.00 10.30
N ASP A 30 11.86 -5.18 10.72
CA ASP A 30 10.73 -4.81 9.86
C ASP A 30 11.20 -3.98 8.66
N ALA A 31 10.35 -3.90 7.62
CA ALA A 31 10.71 -3.21 6.38
C ALA A 31 11.09 -1.74 6.63
N GLN A 32 10.34 -1.04 7.51
CA GLN A 32 10.62 0.36 7.82
C GLN A 32 11.98 0.54 8.53
N THR A 33 12.37 -0.42 9.36
CA THR A 33 13.69 -0.40 10.02
C THR A 33 14.80 -0.69 9.02
N LEU A 34 14.61 -1.69 8.14
CA LEU A 34 15.59 -1.99 7.08
C LEU A 34 15.73 -0.84 6.07
N GLU A 35 14.65 -0.15 5.73
CA GLU A 35 14.71 1.06 4.89
C GLU A 35 15.66 2.13 5.46
N LYS A 36 15.64 2.32 6.78
CA LYS A 36 16.54 3.26 7.47
C LYS A 36 18.01 2.79 7.52
N MET A 37 18.25 1.54 7.17
CA MET A 37 19.58 0.93 7.11
C MET A 37 20.11 0.81 5.67
N ARG A 38 19.39 1.39 4.66
CA ARG A 38 19.87 1.42 3.29
C ARG A 38 21.25 2.07 3.22
N GLY A 39 22.17 1.44 2.48
CA GLY A 39 23.54 1.88 2.37
C GLY A 39 24.48 1.37 3.47
N ASP A 40 23.97 0.87 4.60
CA ASP A 40 24.84 0.31 5.68
C ASP A 40 25.55 -0.99 5.20
N HIS A 41 24.87 -1.80 4.39
CA HIS A 41 25.42 -3.04 3.82
C HIS A 41 24.58 -3.53 2.64
N PRO A 42 25.18 -4.11 1.57
CA PRO A 42 24.43 -4.57 0.38
C PRO A 42 23.31 -5.58 0.67
N ILE A 43 23.46 -6.38 1.73
CA ILE A 43 22.43 -7.35 2.17
C ILE A 43 21.07 -6.69 2.47
N ILE A 44 21.04 -5.42 2.81
CA ILE A 44 19.81 -4.72 3.19
C ILE A 44 18.91 -4.54 1.96
N GLU A 45 19.49 -4.12 0.83
CA GLU A 45 18.76 -4.01 -0.44
C GLU A 45 18.20 -5.36 -0.87
N GLU A 46 19.03 -6.39 -0.84
CA GLU A 46 18.64 -7.76 -1.20
C GLU A 46 17.51 -8.29 -0.29
N LEU A 47 17.56 -7.99 1.01
CA LEU A 47 16.51 -8.38 1.95
C LEU A 47 15.18 -7.66 1.69
N LEU A 48 15.23 -6.38 1.37
CA LEU A 48 14.05 -5.59 1.05
C LEU A 48 13.41 -6.11 -0.24
N GLU A 49 14.20 -6.34 -1.29
CA GLU A 49 13.71 -6.90 -2.54
C GLU A 49 13.16 -8.32 -2.35
N TYR A 50 13.89 -9.18 -1.66
CA TYR A 50 13.43 -10.54 -1.35
C TYR A 50 12.07 -10.52 -0.65
N ARG A 51 11.89 -9.65 0.35
CA ARG A 51 10.63 -9.56 1.09
C ARG A 51 9.48 -9.04 0.24
N GLU A 52 9.73 -8.08 -0.63
CA GLU A 52 8.73 -7.59 -1.59
C GLU A 52 8.25 -8.75 -2.47
N VAL A 53 9.19 -9.43 -3.12
CA VAL A 53 8.89 -10.55 -4.03
C VAL A 53 8.21 -11.71 -3.28
N GLU A 54 8.69 -12.07 -2.09
CA GLU A 54 8.10 -13.15 -1.31
C GLU A 54 6.69 -12.83 -0.82
N LYS A 55 6.43 -11.59 -0.44
CA LYS A 55 5.07 -11.13 -0.12
C LYS A 55 4.15 -11.21 -1.34
N LEU A 56 4.62 -10.77 -2.50
CA LEU A 56 3.87 -10.87 -3.75
C LEU A 56 3.59 -12.33 -4.10
N ARG A 57 4.61 -13.19 -4.07
CA ARG A 57 4.48 -14.62 -4.36
C ARG A 57 3.52 -15.32 -3.42
N SER A 58 3.68 -15.14 -2.12
CA SER A 58 2.89 -15.88 -1.12
C SER A 58 1.46 -15.39 -1.03
N THR A 59 1.23 -14.08 -1.09
CA THR A 59 -0.10 -13.49 -0.90
C THR A 59 -0.90 -13.46 -2.20
N TYR A 60 -0.29 -12.98 -3.28
CA TYR A 60 -0.99 -12.73 -4.55
C TYR A 60 -0.71 -13.79 -5.62
N GLY A 61 0.41 -14.49 -5.56
CA GLY A 61 0.66 -15.65 -6.39
C GLY A 61 -0.07 -16.86 -5.84
N GLN A 62 0.56 -17.60 -4.95
CA GLN A 62 0.00 -18.83 -4.40
C GLN A 62 -1.32 -18.61 -3.62
N GLY A 63 -1.42 -17.47 -2.89
CA GLY A 63 -2.62 -17.14 -2.13
C GLY A 63 -3.86 -17.02 -3.01
N LEU A 64 -3.77 -16.29 -4.14
CA LEU A 64 -4.90 -16.19 -5.08
C LEU A 64 -5.20 -17.49 -5.78
N LEU A 65 -4.19 -18.28 -6.16
CA LEU A 65 -4.39 -19.57 -6.81
C LEU A 65 -5.19 -20.55 -5.93
N ASN A 66 -5.00 -20.51 -4.62
CA ASN A 66 -5.73 -21.36 -3.68
C ASN A 66 -7.23 -20.97 -3.56
N GLU A 67 -7.58 -19.75 -3.96
CA GLU A 67 -8.94 -19.21 -3.90
C GLU A 67 -9.68 -19.34 -5.26
N VAL A 68 -9.01 -19.88 -6.29
CA VAL A 68 -9.63 -20.10 -7.59
C VAL A 68 -10.57 -21.29 -7.51
N GLY A 69 -11.85 -21.06 -7.79
CA GLY A 69 -12.86 -22.10 -7.86
C GLY A 69 -12.69 -23.03 -9.08
N SER A 70 -13.46 -24.12 -9.10
CA SER A 70 -13.45 -25.09 -10.22
C SER A 70 -13.93 -24.48 -11.56
N ASP A 71 -14.56 -23.32 -11.51
CA ASP A 71 -15.01 -22.54 -12.67
C ASP A 71 -14.04 -21.41 -13.04
N GLU A 72 -12.79 -21.48 -12.54
CA GLU A 72 -11.72 -20.51 -12.80
C GLU A 72 -12.03 -19.08 -12.29
N ARG A 73 -12.90 -18.98 -11.26
CA ARG A 73 -13.28 -17.69 -10.67
C ARG A 73 -12.83 -17.55 -9.24
N ILE A 74 -12.46 -16.34 -8.87
CA ILE A 74 -12.22 -15.93 -7.48
C ILE A 74 -13.47 -15.22 -6.97
N ARG A 75 -13.91 -15.61 -5.78
CA ARG A 75 -15.08 -15.04 -5.07
C ARG A 75 -14.69 -14.62 -3.69
N ALA A 76 -14.36 -13.35 -3.54
CA ALA A 76 -14.08 -12.79 -2.22
C ALA A 76 -15.37 -12.54 -1.44
N THR A 77 -15.28 -12.65 -0.12
CA THR A 77 -16.34 -12.23 0.79
C THR A 77 -16.12 -10.77 1.20
N PHE A 78 -17.17 -9.94 1.04
CA PHE A 78 -17.13 -8.54 1.46
C PHE A 78 -18.00 -8.34 2.69
N HIS A 79 -17.41 -7.78 3.75
CA HIS A 79 -18.08 -7.45 4.99
C HIS A 79 -18.37 -5.95 5.07
N GLN A 80 -19.60 -5.59 5.42
CA GLN A 80 -20.05 -4.19 5.52
C GLN A 80 -19.93 -3.60 6.93
N THR A 81 -19.80 -4.44 7.96
CA THR A 81 -19.94 -4.04 9.36
C THR A 81 -18.69 -4.30 10.21
N VAL A 82 -17.59 -4.74 9.61
CA VAL A 82 -16.38 -5.15 10.35
C VAL A 82 -15.47 -3.97 10.70
N THR A 83 -15.39 -2.96 9.81
CA THR A 83 -14.50 -1.82 10.01
C THR A 83 -15.18 -0.73 10.83
N ALA A 84 -14.45 -0.12 11.77
CA ALA A 84 -14.95 1.01 12.55
C ALA A 84 -15.21 2.28 11.70
N THR A 85 -14.62 2.35 10.51
CA THR A 85 -14.72 3.49 9.58
C THR A 85 -15.90 3.40 8.63
N GLY A 86 -16.69 2.32 8.66
CA GLY A 86 -17.78 2.07 7.69
C GLY A 86 -17.30 1.62 6.30
N ARG A 87 -15.98 1.46 6.07
CA ARG A 87 -15.45 0.91 4.81
C ARG A 87 -15.72 -0.58 4.72
N LEU A 88 -15.85 -1.11 3.50
CA LEU A 88 -15.88 -2.56 3.27
C LEU A 88 -14.54 -3.20 3.66
N SER A 89 -14.59 -4.44 4.15
CA SER A 89 -13.41 -5.30 4.20
C SER A 89 -13.59 -6.49 3.27
N SER A 90 -12.50 -7.00 2.70
CA SER A 90 -12.50 -8.14 1.80
C SER A 90 -11.64 -9.26 2.38
N VAL A 91 -12.19 -10.49 2.36
CA VAL A 91 -11.49 -11.69 2.83
C VAL A 91 -11.73 -12.85 1.87
N SER A 92 -10.83 -13.81 1.88
CA SER A 92 -10.90 -15.04 1.10
C SER A 92 -11.15 -14.84 -0.40
N PRO A 93 -10.29 -14.10 -1.10
CA PRO A 93 -9.09 -13.38 -0.67
C PRO A 93 -9.35 -11.91 -0.32
N ASN A 94 -8.35 -11.22 0.29
CA ASN A 94 -8.41 -9.78 0.43
C ASN A 94 -8.01 -9.09 -0.88
N LEU A 95 -8.99 -8.70 -1.69
CA LEU A 95 -8.78 -8.05 -2.99
C LEU A 95 -8.43 -6.55 -2.88
N HIS A 96 -8.70 -5.91 -1.71
CA HIS A 96 -8.40 -4.50 -1.52
C HIS A 96 -6.89 -4.19 -1.48
N ASN A 97 -6.07 -5.18 -1.14
CA ASN A 97 -4.64 -5.02 -0.94
C ASN A 97 -3.79 -5.46 -2.15
N ILE A 98 -4.40 -5.72 -3.31
CA ILE A 98 -3.65 -6.03 -4.53
C ILE A 98 -2.77 -4.82 -4.87
N PRO A 99 -1.45 -4.99 -5.01
CA PRO A 99 -0.53 -3.89 -5.21
C PRO A 99 -0.82 -3.13 -6.50
N VAL A 100 -0.65 -1.79 -6.44
CA VAL A 100 -0.86 -0.90 -7.59
C VAL A 100 0.31 0.03 -7.88
N ARG A 101 1.19 0.22 -6.89
CA ARG A 101 2.23 1.24 -6.96
C ARG A 101 3.51 0.74 -7.64
N THR A 102 3.88 -0.53 -7.44
CA THR A 102 5.10 -1.10 -8.02
C THR A 102 4.80 -1.81 -9.33
N GLU A 103 5.73 -1.78 -10.26
CA GLU A 103 5.59 -2.49 -11.55
C GLU A 103 5.40 -4.01 -11.33
N LYS A 104 6.17 -4.60 -10.40
CA LYS A 104 6.01 -6.01 -10.01
C LYS A 104 4.58 -6.30 -9.50
N GLY A 105 3.99 -5.35 -8.77
CA GLY A 105 2.63 -5.48 -8.22
C GLY A 105 1.54 -5.35 -9.28
N LYS A 106 1.71 -4.48 -10.27
CA LYS A 106 0.74 -4.26 -11.35
C LYS A 106 0.44 -5.54 -12.14
N VAL A 107 1.45 -6.39 -12.36
CA VAL A 107 1.31 -7.68 -13.08
C VAL A 107 0.21 -8.55 -12.44
N PHE A 108 0.05 -8.52 -11.12
CA PHE A 108 -1.01 -9.28 -10.45
C PHE A 108 -2.43 -8.77 -10.74
N ARG A 109 -2.59 -7.57 -11.26
CA ARG A 109 -3.90 -7.07 -11.72
C ARG A 109 -4.26 -7.56 -13.10
N GLU A 110 -3.28 -7.80 -13.95
CA GLU A 110 -3.48 -8.28 -15.32
C GLU A 110 -4.01 -9.72 -15.39
N VAL A 111 -3.82 -10.51 -14.30
CA VAL A 111 -4.38 -11.88 -14.23
C VAL A 111 -5.90 -11.90 -14.09
N PHE A 112 -6.52 -10.79 -13.69
CA PHE A 112 -7.97 -10.68 -13.62
C PHE A 112 -8.53 -10.31 -14.98
N VAL A 113 -9.13 -11.26 -15.65
CA VAL A 113 -9.66 -11.11 -17.00
C VAL A 113 -11.19 -11.18 -17.01
N ALA A 114 -11.79 -10.48 -17.96
CA ALA A 114 -13.24 -10.59 -18.19
C ALA A 114 -13.59 -11.94 -18.82
N GLN A 115 -14.77 -12.44 -18.52
CA GLN A 115 -15.32 -13.60 -19.21
C GLN A 115 -15.45 -13.29 -20.72
N LYS A 116 -15.43 -14.34 -21.55
CA LYS A 116 -15.65 -14.21 -23.00
C LYS A 116 -16.90 -13.37 -23.29
N ASN A 117 -16.79 -12.42 -24.21
CA ASN A 117 -17.81 -11.45 -24.59
C ASN A 117 -18.22 -10.45 -23.48
N HIS A 118 -17.43 -10.33 -22.41
CA HIS A 118 -17.60 -9.33 -21.36
C HIS A 118 -16.38 -8.40 -21.30
N ARG A 119 -16.53 -7.28 -20.63
CA ARG A 119 -15.45 -6.34 -20.34
C ARG A 119 -15.46 -5.99 -18.85
N LEU A 120 -14.29 -5.76 -18.27
CA LEU A 120 -14.18 -5.17 -16.94
C LEU A 120 -14.42 -3.67 -17.05
N LEU A 121 -15.39 -3.16 -16.29
CA LEU A 121 -15.57 -1.74 -16.07
C LEU A 121 -14.88 -1.39 -14.75
N VAL A 122 -13.88 -0.52 -14.84
CA VAL A 122 -13.19 0.03 -13.66
C VAL A 122 -13.61 1.48 -13.51
N ALA A 123 -14.26 1.81 -12.39
CA ALA A 123 -14.69 3.17 -12.09
C ALA A 123 -14.38 3.47 -10.62
N ASP A 124 -13.85 4.66 -10.37
CA ASP A 124 -13.56 5.14 -9.03
C ASP A 124 -14.02 6.59 -8.89
N TYR A 125 -14.53 6.94 -7.73
CA TYR A 125 -14.92 8.31 -7.43
C TYR A 125 -13.67 9.14 -7.12
N ASN A 126 -13.46 10.20 -7.87
CA ASN A 126 -12.33 11.09 -7.67
C ASN A 126 -12.46 11.85 -6.34
N GLN A 127 -11.61 11.50 -5.38
CA GLN A 127 -11.45 12.19 -4.08
C GLN A 127 -12.79 12.36 -3.32
N ILE A 128 -13.68 11.37 -3.37
CA ILE A 128 -15.05 11.49 -2.83
C ILE A 128 -15.05 11.82 -1.34
N GLU A 129 -14.13 11.26 -0.55
CA GLU A 129 -14.03 11.50 0.88
C GLU A 129 -13.71 12.97 1.18
N LEU A 130 -12.77 13.57 0.43
CA LEU A 130 -12.44 15.00 0.57
C LEU A 130 -13.59 15.91 0.12
N ARG A 131 -14.37 15.50 -0.91
CA ARG A 131 -15.58 16.22 -1.32
C ARG A 131 -16.65 16.19 -0.26
N CYS A 132 -16.85 15.05 0.39
CA CYS A 132 -17.76 14.94 1.54
C CYS A 132 -17.29 15.81 2.70
N ILE A 133 -16.01 15.82 3.02
CA ILE A 133 -15.44 16.68 4.07
C ILE A 133 -15.66 18.16 3.73
N ALA A 134 -15.34 18.58 2.51
CA ALA A 134 -15.57 19.96 2.07
C ALA A 134 -17.04 20.39 2.25
N HIS A 135 -17.97 19.50 1.89
CA HIS A 135 -19.41 19.76 2.05
C HIS A 135 -19.82 19.85 3.52
N LEU A 136 -19.42 18.88 4.34
CA LEU A 136 -19.82 18.80 5.74
C LEU A 136 -19.21 19.90 6.61
N SER A 137 -17.94 20.28 6.31
CA SER A 137 -17.26 21.36 7.04
C SER A 137 -17.64 22.75 6.54
N SER A 138 -18.24 22.85 5.36
CA SER A 138 -18.48 24.13 4.64
C SER A 138 -17.18 24.93 4.41
N ASP A 139 -16.04 24.25 4.29
CA ASP A 139 -14.75 24.90 4.06
C ASP A 139 -14.70 25.49 2.66
N GLN A 140 -14.69 26.84 2.59
CA GLN A 140 -14.71 27.55 1.31
C GLN A 140 -13.43 27.31 0.49
N GLY A 141 -12.29 27.09 1.12
CA GLY A 141 -11.03 26.78 0.43
C GLY A 141 -11.12 25.48 -0.35
N LEU A 142 -11.57 24.41 0.31
CA LEU A 142 -11.80 23.11 -0.32
C LEU A 142 -12.91 23.17 -1.39
N ILE A 143 -14.03 23.84 -1.09
CA ILE A 143 -15.15 23.96 -2.03
C ILE A 143 -14.70 24.71 -3.30
N ASN A 144 -13.99 25.82 -3.17
CA ASN A 144 -13.48 26.57 -4.30
C ASN A 144 -12.47 25.77 -5.12
N ALA A 145 -11.54 25.07 -4.45
CA ALA A 145 -10.56 24.23 -5.14
C ALA A 145 -11.23 23.13 -5.98
N PHE A 146 -12.28 22.49 -5.45
CA PHE A 146 -13.05 21.50 -6.22
C PHE A 146 -13.81 22.11 -7.39
N ASN A 147 -14.45 23.26 -7.19
CA ASN A 147 -15.22 23.95 -8.24
C ASN A 147 -14.34 24.44 -9.38
N GLU A 148 -13.12 24.85 -9.07
CA GLU A 148 -12.13 25.34 -10.03
C GLU A 148 -11.29 24.20 -10.65
N GLY A 149 -11.52 22.95 -10.23
CA GLY A 149 -10.76 21.79 -10.72
C GLY A 149 -9.28 21.81 -10.33
N ARG A 150 -8.92 22.55 -9.27
CA ARG A 150 -7.54 22.56 -8.75
C ARG A 150 -7.21 21.25 -8.05
N ASP A 151 -5.94 20.85 -8.10
CA ASP A 151 -5.45 19.76 -7.28
C ASP A 151 -5.49 20.12 -5.80
N ILE A 152 -6.21 19.31 -5.01
CA ILE A 152 -6.44 19.55 -3.58
C ILE A 152 -5.14 19.45 -2.79
N HIS A 153 -4.23 18.53 -3.15
CA HIS A 153 -2.96 18.38 -2.45
C HIS A 153 -2.11 19.65 -2.61
N THR A 154 -1.97 20.15 -3.83
CA THR A 154 -1.28 21.39 -4.11
C THR A 154 -1.94 22.58 -3.43
N ALA A 155 -3.28 22.69 -3.48
CA ALA A 155 -4.02 23.77 -2.84
C ALA A 155 -3.85 23.76 -1.32
N THR A 156 -3.89 22.58 -0.68
CA THR A 156 -3.69 22.42 0.76
C THR A 156 -2.24 22.68 1.14
N ALA A 157 -1.27 22.16 0.39
CA ALA A 157 0.14 22.42 0.64
C ALA A 157 0.47 23.90 0.53
N ALA A 158 -0.02 24.60 -0.50
CA ALA A 158 0.15 26.05 -0.64
C ALA A 158 -0.42 26.81 0.57
N GLN A 159 -1.56 26.37 1.09
CA GLN A 159 -2.22 27.04 2.21
C GLN A 159 -1.53 26.74 3.55
N VAL A 160 -1.11 25.50 3.79
CA VAL A 160 -0.48 25.06 5.05
C VAL A 160 1.00 25.48 5.10
N CYS A 161 1.72 25.33 4.00
CA CYS A 161 3.16 25.61 3.94
C CYS A 161 3.46 27.04 3.46
N LEU A 162 2.43 27.85 3.12
CA LEU A 162 2.59 29.17 2.50
C LEU A 162 3.41 29.12 1.20
N LEU A 163 3.43 28.01 0.52
CA LEU A 163 4.12 27.75 -0.73
C LEU A 163 3.14 27.83 -1.89
N TYR A 164 3.49 28.55 -2.93
CA TYR A 164 2.66 28.72 -4.14
C TYR A 164 3.18 27.92 -5.35
N THR A 165 4.02 26.91 -5.13
CA THR A 165 4.64 26.13 -6.18
C THR A 165 4.15 24.67 -6.16
N SER A 166 4.18 24.00 -7.32
CA SER A 166 3.89 22.57 -7.45
C SER A 166 4.81 21.66 -6.65
N ASP A 167 5.99 22.15 -6.28
CA ASP A 167 6.99 21.39 -5.52
C ASP A 167 6.56 21.14 -4.07
N ALA A 168 5.59 21.90 -3.55
CA ALA A 168 5.06 21.70 -2.20
C ALA A 168 4.22 20.41 -2.04
N ALA A 169 3.78 19.80 -3.13
CA ALA A 169 3.00 18.55 -3.11
C ALA A 169 3.88 17.29 -3.03
N ASP A 170 5.15 17.39 -3.41
CA ASP A 170 6.10 16.27 -3.42
C ASP A 170 6.76 16.04 -2.05
N ASP A 171 6.65 17.02 -1.12
CA ASP A 171 7.24 16.96 0.22
C ASP A 171 6.24 16.49 1.31
N LEU A 172 4.98 16.13 0.97
CA LEU A 172 3.95 15.61 1.85
C LEU A 172 3.59 14.15 1.50
#